data_df3a5376c05cf4ad33e228cd586066c6
#
_entry.id   df3a5376c05cf4ad33e228cd586066c6
#
_cell.length_a   1.000
_cell.length_b   1.000
_cell.length_c   1.000
_cell.angle_alpha   90.00
_cell.angle_beta   90.00
_cell.angle_gamma   90.00
#
_symmetry.space_group_name_H-M   'P 1'
#
loop_
_entity.id
_entity.type
_entity.pdbx_description
1 polymer ?
#
loop_
_entity_poly.entity_id
_entity_poly.type
_entity_poly.pdbx_seq_one_letter_code
_entity_poly.pdbx_strand_id
1 'polypeptide(L)'
;MADSPYPTRNYFPGQFVVSAGSILFRRAPESGKLQICVLYHTIKDEWLLPKGRKDCGESIETTAVRETYEETGYKCKLLPCNMSTRAPAHGVHTKDMIREAEQITEPIAITVRDQGLDGVKIISWYISELDGDGQKVEGTQMDTESFASQFINAEEAIRTLTFKGDQDIAAKALEIVRHTGTI
;
A
#
# COMPACT_ATOMS: atom_id res chain seq x y z
N MET A 1 -27.03 -25.33 15.63
CA MET A 1 -26.24 -24.40 14.77
C MET A 1 -24.88 -25.02 14.54
N ALA A 2 -24.37 -24.98 13.31
CA ALA A 2 -23.05 -25.52 13.00
C ALA A 2 -22.02 -24.39 13.06
N ASP A 3 -20.90 -24.64 13.72
CA ASP A 3 -19.75 -23.73 13.73
C ASP A 3 -18.89 -23.94 12.49
N SER A 4 -18.14 -22.90 12.10
CA SER A 4 -17.14 -23.00 11.03
C SER A 4 -16.06 -24.01 11.42
N PRO A 5 -15.61 -24.88 10.51
CA PRO A 5 -14.47 -25.78 10.77
C PRO A 5 -13.13 -25.02 10.91
N TYR A 6 -13.12 -23.72 10.61
CA TYR A 6 -11.95 -22.86 10.73
C TYR A 6 -12.13 -21.85 11.86
N PRO A 7 -11.06 -21.47 12.58
CA PRO A 7 -11.09 -20.35 13.50
C PRO A 7 -11.63 -19.10 12.81
N THR A 8 -12.76 -18.60 13.29
CA THR A 8 -13.47 -17.47 12.66
C THR A 8 -13.75 -16.39 13.68
N ARG A 9 -13.48 -15.14 13.34
CA ARG A 9 -13.82 -13.97 14.14
C ARG A 9 -14.60 -12.98 13.28
N ASN A 10 -15.78 -12.60 13.74
CA ASN A 10 -16.63 -11.61 13.10
C ASN A 10 -16.43 -10.24 13.75
N TYR A 11 -16.35 -9.20 12.93
CA TYR A 11 -16.34 -7.80 13.37
C TYR A 11 -17.55 -7.09 12.77
N PHE A 12 -18.31 -6.40 13.59
CA PHE A 12 -19.51 -5.68 13.19
C PHE A 12 -19.20 -4.19 12.94
N PRO A 13 -20.12 -3.42 12.30
CA PRO A 13 -19.94 -1.98 12.10
C PRO A 13 -19.54 -1.28 13.42
N GLY A 14 -18.50 -0.43 13.34
CA GLY A 14 -17.91 0.22 14.50
C GLY A 14 -16.78 -0.56 15.18
N GLN A 15 -16.59 -1.86 14.84
CA GLN A 15 -15.50 -2.69 15.36
C GLN A 15 -14.34 -2.87 14.38
N PHE A 16 -14.42 -2.29 13.20
CA PHE A 16 -13.32 -2.33 12.23
C PHE A 16 -13.23 -1.03 11.46
N VAL A 17 -12.00 -0.74 11.00
CA VAL A 17 -11.72 0.31 10.03
C VAL A 17 -10.95 -0.26 8.84
N VAL A 18 -11.39 0.07 7.64
CA VAL A 18 -10.69 -0.28 6.39
C VAL A 18 -9.81 0.89 5.98
N SER A 19 -8.60 0.59 5.61
CA SER A 19 -7.59 1.52 5.13
C SER A 19 -6.89 0.95 3.91
N ALA A 20 -6.26 1.81 3.14
CA ALA A 20 -5.36 1.40 2.08
C ALA A 20 -4.18 2.35 1.95
N GLY A 21 -3.12 1.88 1.32
CA GLY A 21 -1.97 2.67 0.98
C GLY A 21 -1.19 2.02 -0.16
N SER A 22 -0.18 2.72 -0.65
CA SER A 22 0.66 2.16 -1.70
C SER A 22 2.13 2.43 -1.48
N ILE A 23 2.96 1.53 -1.97
CA ILE A 23 4.40 1.70 -2.08
C ILE A 23 4.63 2.45 -3.40
N LEU A 24 4.92 3.75 -3.29
CA LEU A 24 5.11 4.63 -4.44
C LEU A 24 6.54 4.55 -4.96
N PHE A 25 6.67 4.03 -6.17
CA PHE A 25 7.95 3.91 -6.87
C PHE A 25 8.17 5.01 -7.91
N ARG A 26 9.44 5.31 -8.14
CA ARG A 26 9.93 6.02 -9.33
C ARG A 26 11.31 5.54 -9.72
N ARG A 27 11.76 5.88 -10.94
CA ARG A 27 13.19 5.89 -11.27
C ARG A 27 13.79 7.23 -10.93
N ALA A 28 14.97 7.22 -10.31
CA ALA A 28 15.74 8.42 -10.07
C ALA A 28 16.15 9.05 -11.42
N PRO A 29 15.89 10.37 -11.63
CA PRO A 29 16.14 11.01 -12.92
C PRO A 29 17.58 10.88 -13.41
N GLU A 30 18.57 10.97 -12.51
CA GLU A 30 19.98 10.96 -12.88
C GLU A 30 20.57 9.55 -13.01
N SER A 31 20.18 8.62 -12.16
CA SER A 31 20.81 7.29 -12.07
C SER A 31 19.97 6.15 -12.64
N GLY A 32 18.69 6.39 -12.90
CA GLY A 32 17.72 5.34 -13.28
C GLY A 32 17.44 4.29 -12.18
N LYS A 33 18.00 4.44 -10.98
CA LYS A 33 17.78 3.52 -9.89
C LYS A 33 16.35 3.63 -9.34
N LEU A 34 15.80 2.50 -8.90
CA LEU A 34 14.49 2.49 -8.25
C LEU A 34 14.56 3.20 -6.90
N GLN A 35 13.60 4.07 -6.67
CA GLN A 35 13.37 4.77 -5.41
C GLN A 35 11.96 4.48 -4.91
N ILE A 36 11.79 4.51 -3.58
CA ILE A 36 10.50 4.44 -2.88
C ILE A 36 10.28 5.77 -2.18
N CYS A 37 9.07 6.30 -2.26
CA CYS A 37 8.63 7.44 -1.47
C CYS A 37 8.29 6.95 -0.05
N VAL A 38 8.95 7.51 0.95
CA VAL A 38 8.70 7.25 2.37
C VAL A 38 8.30 8.54 3.07
N LEU A 39 7.56 8.42 4.15
CA LEU A 39 7.10 9.51 4.98
C LEU A 39 7.91 9.56 6.27
N TYR A 40 8.42 10.71 6.61
CA TYR A 40 8.98 10.98 7.93
C TYR A 40 7.93 11.72 8.78
N HIS A 41 7.47 11.08 9.86
CA HIS A 41 6.56 11.71 10.80
C HIS A 41 7.37 12.58 11.79
N THR A 42 7.35 13.89 11.57
CA THR A 42 8.24 14.84 12.25
C THR A 42 8.08 14.93 13.78
N ILE A 43 6.89 14.57 14.30
CA ILE A 43 6.60 14.60 15.74
C ILE A 43 7.02 13.30 16.43
N LYS A 44 6.85 12.15 15.77
CA LYS A 44 7.10 10.82 16.36
C LYS A 44 8.48 10.28 16.06
N ASP A 45 9.21 10.93 15.13
CA ASP A 45 10.50 10.43 14.63
C ASP A 45 10.40 9.02 14.03
N GLU A 46 9.37 8.81 13.18
CA GLU A 46 9.06 7.51 12.55
C GLU A 46 9.08 7.64 11.03
N TRP A 47 9.64 6.63 10.36
CA TRP A 47 9.59 6.48 8.91
C TRP A 47 8.51 5.46 8.52
N LEU A 48 7.59 5.86 7.65
CA LEU A 48 6.36 5.16 7.37
C LEU A 48 6.10 5.01 5.87
N LEU A 49 5.21 4.07 5.52
CA LEU A 49 4.58 4.01 4.21
C LEU A 49 3.26 4.83 4.21
N PRO A 50 2.93 5.51 3.10
CA PRO A 50 1.69 6.29 2.99
C PRO A 50 0.44 5.40 3.00
N LYS A 51 -0.55 5.77 3.81
CA LYS A 51 -1.83 5.05 3.95
C LYS A 51 -2.83 5.82 4.78
N GLY A 52 -4.09 5.68 4.50
CA GLY A 52 -5.14 6.25 5.34
C GLY A 52 -6.45 5.50 5.26
N ARG A 53 -7.50 6.09 5.84
CA ARG A 53 -8.81 5.46 5.95
C ARG A 53 -9.59 5.57 4.65
N LYS A 54 -10.31 4.50 4.33
CA LYS A 54 -11.26 4.48 3.24
C LYS A 54 -12.48 5.34 3.56
N ASP A 55 -12.87 6.22 2.66
CA ASP A 55 -14.10 6.99 2.75
C ASP A 55 -15.34 6.14 2.42
N CYS A 56 -16.51 6.57 2.89
CA CYS A 56 -17.77 5.92 2.53
C CYS A 56 -18.02 6.00 1.02
N GLY A 57 -18.33 4.86 0.40
CA GLY A 57 -18.59 4.78 -1.05
C GLY A 57 -17.35 4.73 -1.94
N GLU A 58 -16.17 4.95 -1.40
CA GLU A 58 -14.90 4.84 -2.13
C GLU A 58 -14.49 3.38 -2.35
N SER A 59 -13.75 3.06 -3.42
CA SER A 59 -13.11 1.74 -3.56
C SER A 59 -11.78 1.70 -2.79
N ILE A 60 -11.28 0.50 -2.49
CA ILE A 60 -10.02 0.33 -1.78
C ILE A 60 -8.83 0.83 -2.63
N GLU A 61 -8.89 0.60 -3.94
CA GLU A 61 -7.90 1.06 -4.92
C GLU A 61 -7.85 2.60 -4.98
N THR A 62 -9.03 3.23 -5.04
CA THR A 62 -9.13 4.70 -5.00
C THR A 62 -8.57 5.25 -3.70
N THR A 63 -8.88 4.62 -2.56
CA THR A 63 -8.32 4.98 -1.26
C THR A 63 -6.79 4.94 -1.29
N ALA A 64 -6.20 3.87 -1.83
CA ALA A 64 -4.74 3.72 -1.87
C ALA A 64 -4.07 4.85 -2.65
N VAL A 65 -4.63 5.23 -3.81
CA VAL A 65 -4.10 6.32 -4.65
C VAL A 65 -4.30 7.68 -3.98
N ARG A 66 -5.50 7.97 -3.45
CA ARG A 66 -5.82 9.24 -2.79
C ARG A 66 -4.92 9.47 -1.56
N GLU A 67 -4.87 8.50 -0.66
CA GLU A 67 -4.07 8.61 0.57
C GLU A 67 -2.58 8.74 0.27
N THR A 68 -2.08 8.00 -0.72
CA THR A 68 -0.68 8.15 -1.15
C THR A 68 -0.43 9.55 -1.68
N TYR A 69 -1.34 10.13 -2.47
CA TYR A 69 -1.21 11.51 -2.95
C TYR A 69 -1.30 12.52 -1.81
N GLU A 70 -2.30 12.40 -0.92
CA GLU A 70 -2.51 13.34 0.19
C GLU A 70 -1.31 13.39 1.13
N GLU A 71 -0.79 12.23 1.55
CA GLU A 71 0.33 12.17 2.49
C GLU A 71 1.69 12.48 1.84
N THR A 72 1.88 12.15 0.56
CA THR A 72 3.19 12.36 -0.10
C THR A 72 3.30 13.66 -0.89
N GLY A 73 2.19 14.21 -1.38
CA GLY A 73 2.15 15.33 -2.33
C GLY A 73 2.41 14.93 -3.78
N TYR A 74 2.66 13.66 -4.08
CA TYR A 74 2.95 13.18 -5.42
C TYR A 74 1.75 12.49 -6.04
N LYS A 75 1.29 12.97 -7.21
CA LYS A 75 0.28 12.27 -8.00
C LYS A 75 0.80 10.90 -8.42
N CYS A 76 -0.03 9.89 -8.22
CA CYS A 76 0.32 8.52 -8.51
C CYS A 76 -0.86 7.75 -9.11
N LYS A 77 -0.56 6.62 -9.72
CA LYS A 77 -1.51 5.62 -10.18
C LYS A 77 -1.03 4.23 -9.79
N LEU A 78 -1.95 3.28 -9.69
CA LEU A 78 -1.58 1.90 -9.44
C LEU A 78 -0.72 1.37 -10.59
N LEU A 79 0.34 0.66 -10.23
CA LEU A 79 1.25 0.02 -11.19
C LEU A 79 0.77 -1.41 -11.45
N PRO A 80 0.38 -1.76 -12.69
CA PRO A 80 0.10 -3.14 -13.06
C PRO A 80 1.35 -4.00 -12.92
N CYS A 81 1.25 -5.09 -12.17
CA CYS A 81 2.37 -5.98 -11.86
C CYS A 81 2.08 -7.43 -12.24
N ASN A 82 3.16 -8.19 -12.46
CA ASN A 82 3.10 -9.65 -12.60
C ASN A 82 3.37 -10.26 -11.24
N MET A 83 2.37 -10.96 -10.68
CA MET A 83 2.48 -11.52 -9.34
C MET A 83 1.54 -12.68 -9.10
N SER A 84 1.86 -13.48 -8.09
CA SER A 84 0.97 -14.54 -7.60
C SER A 84 -0.27 -13.95 -6.95
N THR A 85 -1.42 -14.54 -7.23
CA THR A 85 -2.71 -14.19 -6.60
C THR A 85 -3.58 -15.44 -6.40
N ARG A 86 -4.55 -15.36 -5.50
CA ARG A 86 -5.64 -16.34 -5.36
C ARG A 86 -6.95 -15.85 -5.98
N ALA A 87 -7.00 -14.58 -6.42
CA ALA A 87 -8.16 -14.04 -7.10
C ALA A 87 -8.34 -14.72 -8.47
N PRO A 88 -9.52 -15.25 -8.81
CA PRO A 88 -9.80 -15.75 -10.15
C PRO A 88 -9.82 -14.60 -11.16
N ALA A 89 -9.58 -14.89 -12.42
CA ALA A 89 -9.84 -13.92 -13.48
C ALA A 89 -11.34 -13.59 -13.52
N HIS A 90 -11.68 -12.36 -13.89
CA HIS A 90 -13.08 -11.91 -13.93
C HIS A 90 -13.93 -12.84 -14.78
N GLY A 91 -15.05 -13.33 -14.24
CA GLY A 91 -15.97 -14.24 -14.92
C GLY A 91 -15.49 -15.69 -15.03
N VAL A 92 -14.36 -16.05 -14.47
CA VAL A 92 -13.81 -17.41 -14.49
C VAL A 92 -14.07 -18.13 -13.17
N HIS A 93 -14.77 -19.26 -13.24
CA HIS A 93 -14.96 -20.14 -12.08
C HIS A 93 -13.81 -21.14 -11.98
N THR A 94 -13.03 -21.04 -10.92
CA THR A 94 -11.92 -21.97 -10.66
C THR A 94 -11.87 -22.33 -9.17
N LYS A 95 -11.15 -23.40 -8.84
CA LYS A 95 -10.85 -23.75 -7.45
C LYS A 95 -9.98 -22.66 -6.83
N ASP A 96 -10.11 -22.47 -5.52
CA ASP A 96 -9.24 -21.60 -4.75
C ASP A 96 -7.82 -22.18 -4.77
N MET A 97 -6.93 -21.52 -5.52
CA MET A 97 -5.53 -21.90 -5.69
C MET A 97 -4.68 -20.67 -6.03
N ILE A 98 -3.41 -20.76 -5.72
CA ILE A 98 -2.43 -19.76 -6.15
C ILE A 98 -2.22 -19.89 -7.65
N ARG A 99 -2.21 -18.77 -8.34
CA ARG A 99 -1.89 -18.66 -9.77
C ARG A 99 -1.02 -17.43 -10.02
N GLU A 100 -0.20 -17.49 -11.06
CA GLU A 100 0.48 -16.31 -11.59
C GLU A 100 -0.51 -15.52 -12.46
N ALA A 101 -0.49 -14.21 -12.28
CA ALA A 101 -1.28 -13.27 -13.06
C ALA A 101 -0.42 -12.12 -13.55
N GLU A 102 -0.67 -11.69 -14.78
CA GLU A 102 0.09 -10.63 -15.42
C GLU A 102 -0.71 -9.34 -15.42
N GLN A 103 0.00 -8.21 -15.27
CA GLN A 103 -0.54 -6.85 -15.39
C GLN A 103 -1.79 -6.61 -14.52
N ILE A 104 -1.76 -7.08 -13.27
CA ILE A 104 -2.86 -6.90 -12.32
C ILE A 104 -2.51 -5.82 -11.30
N THR A 105 -3.55 -5.16 -10.78
CA THR A 105 -3.47 -4.11 -9.76
C THR A 105 -4.14 -4.55 -8.45
N GLU A 106 -3.95 -5.81 -8.09
CA GLU A 106 -4.45 -6.36 -6.82
C GLU A 106 -3.56 -5.95 -5.64
N PRO A 107 -4.06 -5.99 -4.40
CA PRO A 107 -3.23 -5.72 -3.23
C PRO A 107 -2.15 -6.80 -3.09
N ILE A 108 -0.92 -6.36 -2.83
CA ILE A 108 0.24 -7.24 -2.62
C ILE A 108 0.34 -7.77 -1.19
N ALA A 109 -0.32 -7.10 -0.25
CA ALA A 109 -0.35 -7.47 1.15
C ALA A 109 -1.61 -6.94 1.84
N ILE A 110 -2.03 -7.63 2.90
CA ILE A 110 -3.05 -7.16 3.83
C ILE A 110 -2.45 -7.19 5.23
N THR A 111 -2.51 -6.06 5.93
CA THR A 111 -2.18 -5.97 7.34
C THR A 111 -3.46 -5.96 8.16
N VAL A 112 -3.57 -6.88 9.11
CA VAL A 112 -4.63 -6.86 10.13
C VAL A 112 -4.01 -6.46 11.45
N ARG A 113 -4.41 -5.30 11.98
CA ARG A 113 -3.90 -4.76 13.24
C ARG A 113 -5.01 -4.81 14.29
N ASP A 114 -4.81 -5.60 15.33
CA ASP A 114 -5.69 -5.62 16.50
C ASP A 114 -5.42 -4.34 17.33
N GLN A 115 -6.47 -3.57 17.58
CA GLN A 115 -6.44 -2.33 18.35
C GLN A 115 -7.11 -2.52 19.75
N GLY A 116 -7.29 -3.77 20.16
CA GLY A 116 -7.92 -4.09 21.44
C GLY A 116 -9.39 -3.70 21.46
N LEU A 117 -9.77 -2.83 22.40
CA LEU A 117 -11.16 -2.37 22.55
C LEU A 117 -11.65 -1.53 21.38
N ASP A 118 -10.74 -0.90 20.64
CA ASP A 118 -11.05 -0.10 19.45
C ASP A 118 -11.27 -0.95 18.19
N GLY A 119 -11.21 -2.28 18.34
CA GLY A 119 -11.50 -3.21 17.26
C GLY A 119 -10.29 -3.55 16.39
N VAL A 120 -10.48 -3.62 15.06
CA VAL A 120 -9.44 -4.05 14.13
C VAL A 120 -9.28 -3.05 13.00
N LYS A 121 -8.02 -2.80 12.59
CA LYS A 121 -7.68 -2.06 11.38
C LYS A 121 -7.19 -3.01 10.31
N ILE A 122 -7.84 -2.98 9.13
CA ILE A 122 -7.47 -3.76 7.95
C ILE A 122 -6.87 -2.80 6.94
N ILE A 123 -5.63 -3.05 6.50
CA ILE A 123 -4.92 -2.19 5.56
C ILE A 123 -4.56 -3.01 4.33
N SER A 124 -5.05 -2.59 3.16
CA SER A 124 -4.66 -3.15 1.86
C SER A 124 -3.50 -2.35 1.29
N TRP A 125 -2.45 -3.03 0.84
CA TRP A 125 -1.23 -2.42 0.31
C TRP A 125 -1.10 -2.69 -1.18
N TYR A 126 -0.89 -1.63 -1.95
CA TYR A 126 -0.74 -1.66 -3.39
C TYR A 126 0.66 -1.20 -3.82
N ILE A 127 0.98 -1.39 -5.07
CA ILE A 127 2.14 -0.77 -5.71
C ILE A 127 1.65 0.36 -6.60
N SER A 128 2.31 1.50 -6.53
CA SER A 128 2.01 2.65 -7.39
C SER A 128 3.27 3.25 -8.00
N GLU A 129 3.09 3.96 -9.09
CA GLU A 129 4.12 4.77 -9.76
C GLU A 129 3.67 6.22 -9.87
N LEU A 130 4.60 7.12 -10.10
CA LEU A 130 4.28 8.52 -10.38
C LEU A 130 3.36 8.64 -11.59
N ASP A 131 2.37 9.55 -11.48
CA ASP A 131 1.54 9.96 -12.59
C ASP A 131 1.85 11.42 -12.95
N GLY A 132 2.10 11.67 -14.24
CA GLY A 132 2.48 12.99 -14.74
C GLY A 132 3.96 13.31 -14.61
N ASP A 133 4.28 14.58 -14.32
CA ASP A 133 5.64 15.13 -14.31
C ASP A 133 6.44 14.87 -13.02
N GLY A 134 5.83 14.22 -12.04
CA GLY A 134 6.45 13.88 -10.75
C GLY A 134 6.74 15.10 -9.87
N GLN A 135 6.09 16.24 -10.13
CA GLN A 135 6.20 17.41 -9.25
C GLN A 135 5.42 17.20 -7.97
N LYS A 136 6.04 17.59 -6.86
CA LYS A 136 5.38 17.57 -5.55
C LYS A 136 4.43 18.75 -5.43
N VAL A 137 3.21 18.48 -4.98
CA VAL A 137 2.22 19.48 -4.60
C VAL A 137 2.24 19.64 -3.08
N GLU A 138 2.41 20.87 -2.63
CA GLU A 138 2.38 21.20 -1.21
C GLU A 138 0.94 21.43 -0.71
N GLY A 139 0.71 21.20 0.59
CA GLY A 139 -0.59 21.46 1.22
C GLY A 139 -1.67 20.42 0.92
N THR A 140 -1.27 19.19 0.56
CA THR A 140 -2.19 18.07 0.33
C THR A 140 -2.58 17.32 1.61
N GLN A 141 -1.78 17.46 2.67
CA GLN A 141 -1.99 16.81 3.97
C GLN A 141 -3.06 17.54 4.79
N MET A 142 -3.74 16.79 5.65
CA MET A 142 -4.62 17.38 6.65
C MET A 142 -3.83 18.16 7.71
N ASP A 143 -4.45 19.18 8.35
CA ASP A 143 -3.81 20.03 9.38
C ASP A 143 -3.26 19.22 10.58
N THR A 144 -3.77 18.02 10.80
CA THR A 144 -3.33 17.10 11.87
C THR A 144 -2.18 16.20 11.47
N GLU A 145 -1.77 16.21 10.22
CA GLU A 145 -0.70 15.39 9.68
C GLU A 145 0.61 16.21 9.60
N SER A 146 1.70 15.58 9.95
CA SER A 146 3.03 16.21 10.01
C SER A 146 4.06 15.31 9.34
N PHE A 147 3.87 15.07 8.03
CA PHE A 147 4.75 14.21 7.25
C PHE A 147 5.65 15.03 6.31
N ALA A 148 6.93 14.67 6.29
CA ALA A 148 7.85 15.04 5.22
C ALA A 148 8.03 13.83 4.30
N SER A 149 7.65 13.96 3.02
CA SER A 149 7.81 12.89 2.03
C SER A 149 9.16 12.98 1.33
N GLN A 150 9.82 11.85 1.13
CA GLN A 150 11.13 11.77 0.48
C GLN A 150 11.25 10.49 -0.37
N PHE A 151 11.81 10.65 -1.57
CA PHE A 151 12.24 9.51 -2.38
C PHE A 151 13.65 9.09 -1.99
N ILE A 152 13.81 7.84 -1.58
CA ILE A 152 15.07 7.24 -1.16
C ILE A 152 15.32 6.01 -2.06
N ASN A 153 16.59 5.65 -2.29
CA ASN A 153 16.92 4.38 -2.97
C ASN A 153 16.14 3.21 -2.34
N ALA A 154 15.57 2.34 -3.15
CA ALA A 154 14.58 1.36 -2.69
C ALA A 154 15.11 0.44 -1.57
N GLU A 155 16.36 -0.02 -1.66
CA GLU A 155 16.97 -0.86 -0.61
C GLU A 155 17.26 -0.07 0.67
N GLU A 156 17.59 1.19 0.54
CA GLU A 156 17.80 2.09 1.67
C GLU A 156 16.47 2.45 2.32
N ALA A 157 15.43 2.76 1.54
CA ALA A 157 14.08 3.03 2.02
C ALA A 157 13.56 1.89 2.91
N ILE A 158 13.73 0.63 2.45
CA ILE A 158 13.34 -0.54 3.23
C ILE A 158 14.03 -0.56 4.61
N ARG A 159 15.32 -0.25 4.68
CA ARG A 159 16.06 -0.22 5.96
C ARG A 159 15.71 0.98 6.83
N THR A 160 15.29 2.08 6.22
CA THR A 160 14.92 3.33 6.90
C THR A 160 13.57 3.24 7.59
N LEU A 161 12.61 2.48 7.03
CA LEU A 161 11.29 2.29 7.62
C LEU A 161 11.38 1.79 9.07
N THR A 162 10.63 2.43 9.96
CA THR A 162 10.70 2.17 11.41
C THR A 162 10.14 0.79 11.77
N PHE A 163 9.04 0.39 11.13
CA PHE A 163 8.34 -0.84 11.52
C PHE A 163 8.71 -2.02 10.63
N LYS A 164 9.01 -3.16 11.24
CA LYS A 164 9.38 -4.40 10.53
C LYS A 164 8.31 -4.83 9.51
N GLY A 165 7.02 -4.67 9.84
CA GLY A 165 5.92 -4.97 8.92
C GLY A 165 5.97 -4.13 7.65
N ASP A 166 6.26 -2.82 7.77
CA ASP A 166 6.39 -1.92 6.62
C ASP A 166 7.63 -2.25 5.79
N GLN A 167 8.75 -2.63 6.45
CA GLN A 167 9.96 -3.12 5.78
C GLN A 167 9.66 -4.36 4.93
N ASP A 168 8.93 -5.35 5.47
CA ASP A 168 8.59 -6.59 4.78
C ASP A 168 7.67 -6.33 3.57
N ILE A 169 6.70 -5.43 3.72
CA ILE A 169 5.80 -5.01 2.64
C ILE A 169 6.59 -4.30 1.53
N ALA A 170 7.46 -3.35 1.87
CA ALA A 170 8.29 -2.63 0.91
C ALA A 170 9.29 -3.56 0.19
N ALA A 171 9.86 -4.53 0.90
CA ALA A 171 10.74 -5.55 0.31
C ALA A 171 9.99 -6.43 -0.69
N LYS A 172 8.76 -6.87 -0.35
CA LYS A 172 7.91 -7.66 -1.26
C LYS A 172 7.49 -6.83 -2.48
N ALA A 173 7.16 -5.57 -2.30
CA ALA A 173 6.86 -4.67 -3.41
C ALA A 173 8.05 -4.53 -4.37
N LEU A 174 9.27 -4.34 -3.85
CA LEU A 174 10.48 -4.23 -4.66
C LEU A 174 10.78 -5.52 -5.45
N GLU A 175 10.57 -6.69 -4.83
CA GLU A 175 10.69 -8.00 -5.50
C GLU A 175 9.73 -8.08 -6.70
N ILE A 176 8.45 -7.74 -6.50
CA ILE A 176 7.42 -7.77 -7.55
C ILE A 176 7.75 -6.80 -8.68
N VAL A 177 8.11 -5.56 -8.36
CA VAL A 177 8.46 -4.53 -9.36
C VAL A 177 9.65 -4.99 -10.22
N ARG A 178 10.68 -5.57 -9.61
CA ARG A 178 11.85 -6.11 -10.34
C ARG A 178 11.49 -7.29 -11.24
N HIS A 179 10.61 -8.17 -10.75
CA HIS A 179 10.13 -9.31 -11.56
C HIS A 179 9.28 -8.84 -12.74
N THR A 180 8.46 -7.82 -12.54
CA THR A 180 7.59 -7.25 -13.59
C THR A 180 8.40 -6.50 -14.65
N GLY A 181 9.43 -5.76 -14.27
CA GLY A 181 10.30 -5.00 -15.19
C GLY A 181 9.63 -3.79 -15.85
N THR A 182 8.52 -3.28 -15.32
CA THR A 182 7.72 -2.19 -15.92
C THR A 182 8.17 -0.78 -15.58
N ILE A 183 8.97 -0.61 -14.54
CA ILE A 183 9.58 0.69 -14.16
C ILE A 183 11.10 0.64 -14.34
#